data_3900b7605cc777908f294d064015ac53
#
_entry.id   3900b7605cc777908f294d064015ac53
#
_cell.length_a   1.000
_cell.length_b   1.000
_cell.length_c   1.000
_cell.angle_alpha   90.00
_cell.angle_beta   90.00
_cell.angle_gamma   90.00
#
_symmetry.space_group_name_H-M   'P 1'
#
loop_
_entity.id
_entity.type
_entity.pdbx_description
1 polymer ?
#
loop_
_entity_poly.entity_id
_entity_poly.type
_entity_poly.pdbx_seq_one_letter_code
_entity_poly.pdbx_strand_id
1 'polypeptide(L)'
;MKRRVKVVITVLTGLALLMVFAVAVLMIRMNNQVNDFDTTSIDVTKVADGLYEGHSETDLVKADVRVTVLNGEIKDIEIVRHMCGKGKPAEAMTESMILNNDVEVDAVSGATYSSKVIKDAVRNALRKGL
;
A
#
# COMPACT_ATOMS: atom_id res chain seq x y z
N MET A 1 41.97 -11.29 26.16
CA MET A 1 41.29 -11.72 24.94
C MET A 1 39.85 -12.18 25.20
N LYS A 2 39.65 -13.15 26.05
CA LYS A 2 38.29 -13.68 26.35
C LYS A 2 37.29 -12.62 26.86
N ARG A 3 37.75 -11.63 27.65
CA ARG A 3 36.90 -10.56 28.18
C ARG A 3 36.46 -9.58 27.07
N ARG A 4 37.35 -9.22 26.16
CA ARG A 4 37.04 -8.33 25.02
C ARG A 4 36.07 -8.98 24.03
N VAL A 5 36.23 -10.30 23.77
CA VAL A 5 35.32 -11.06 22.93
C VAL A 5 33.92 -11.12 23.54
N LYS A 6 33.79 -11.36 24.84
CA LYS A 6 32.49 -11.35 25.52
C LYS A 6 31.79 -9.99 25.40
N VAL A 7 32.54 -8.89 25.61
CA VAL A 7 31.98 -7.54 25.48
C VAL A 7 31.50 -7.28 24.05
N VAL A 8 32.29 -7.65 23.05
CA VAL A 8 31.90 -7.49 21.65
C VAL A 8 30.63 -8.29 21.32
N ILE A 9 30.54 -9.54 21.77
CA ILE A 9 29.34 -10.37 21.57
C ILE A 9 28.13 -9.75 22.26
N THR A 10 28.26 -9.26 23.51
CA THR A 10 27.14 -8.63 24.22
C THR A 10 26.67 -7.36 23.52
N VAL A 11 27.58 -6.56 23.00
CA VAL A 11 27.23 -5.34 22.24
C VAL A 11 26.52 -5.70 20.93
N LEU A 12 27.02 -6.71 20.21
CA LEU A 12 26.41 -7.16 18.94
C LEU A 12 25.02 -7.75 19.18
N THR A 13 24.83 -8.55 20.23
CA THR A 13 23.50 -9.10 20.57
C THR A 13 22.55 -8.00 21.01
N GLY A 14 22.99 -7.03 21.78
CA GLY A 14 22.20 -5.86 22.16
C GLY A 14 21.76 -5.05 20.94
N LEU A 15 22.67 -4.82 19.99
CA LEU A 15 22.38 -4.10 18.76
C LEU A 15 21.38 -4.86 17.87
N ALA A 16 21.54 -6.18 17.76
CA ALA A 16 20.61 -7.04 17.02
C ALA A 16 19.21 -7.03 17.63
N LEU A 17 19.08 -7.11 18.94
CA LEU A 17 17.81 -7.02 19.66
C LEU A 17 17.15 -5.65 19.45
N LEU A 18 17.91 -4.58 19.50
CA LEU A 18 17.41 -3.23 19.25
C LEU A 18 16.89 -3.08 17.81
N MET A 19 17.59 -3.66 16.84
CA MET A 19 17.17 -3.66 15.45
C MET A 19 15.86 -4.45 15.24
N VAL A 20 15.74 -5.63 15.85
CA VAL A 20 14.51 -6.45 15.81
C VAL A 20 13.35 -5.67 16.44
N PHE A 21 13.57 -5.02 17.56
CA PHE A 21 12.56 -4.20 18.22
C PHE A 21 12.11 -3.02 17.33
N ALA A 22 13.06 -2.32 16.71
CA ALA A 22 12.75 -1.22 15.79
C ALA A 22 11.91 -1.67 14.59
N VAL A 23 12.27 -2.83 14.00
CA VAL A 23 11.49 -3.43 12.90
C VAL A 23 10.09 -3.82 13.37
N ALA A 24 9.96 -4.42 14.56
CA ALA A 24 8.66 -4.78 15.11
C ALA A 24 7.75 -3.56 15.32
N VAL A 25 8.29 -2.47 15.87
CA VAL A 25 7.56 -1.21 16.06
C VAL A 25 7.11 -0.65 14.71
N LEU A 26 7.99 -0.66 13.71
CA LEU A 26 7.68 -0.18 12.36
C LEU A 26 6.56 -1.00 11.72
N MET A 27 6.60 -2.33 11.85
CA MET A 27 5.55 -3.22 11.35
C MET A 27 4.19 -2.96 12.02
N ILE A 28 4.18 -2.74 13.34
CA ILE A 28 2.96 -2.42 14.08
C ILE A 28 2.40 -1.08 13.60
N ARG A 29 3.23 -0.06 13.43
CA ARG A 29 2.82 1.25 12.92
C ARG A 29 2.21 1.15 11.53
N MET A 30 2.87 0.45 10.60
CA MET A 30 2.35 0.24 9.25
C MET A 30 1.01 -0.49 9.25
N ASN A 31 0.89 -1.54 10.07
CA ASN A 31 -0.37 -2.27 10.19
C ASN A 31 -1.50 -1.38 10.71
N ASN A 32 -1.24 -0.54 11.69
CA ASN A 32 -2.22 0.41 12.20
C ASN A 32 -2.60 1.43 11.12
N GLN A 33 -1.63 1.99 10.40
CA GLN A 33 -1.88 2.96 9.33
C GLN A 33 -2.77 2.39 8.22
N VAL A 34 -2.53 1.16 7.76
CA VAL A 34 -3.38 0.53 6.74
C VAL A 34 -4.74 0.10 7.27
N ASN A 35 -4.86 -0.18 8.56
CA ASN A 35 -6.15 -0.49 9.19
C ASN A 35 -7.03 0.76 9.40
N ASP A 36 -6.43 1.94 9.44
CA ASP A 36 -7.14 3.23 9.53
C ASP A 36 -7.69 3.69 8.17
N PHE A 37 -7.34 3.01 7.08
CA PHE A 37 -7.89 3.34 5.77
C PHE A 37 -9.40 3.10 5.74
N ASP A 38 -10.12 4.04 5.12
CA ASP A 38 -11.55 3.86 4.87
C ASP A 38 -11.77 2.81 3.79
N THR A 39 -12.17 1.63 4.22
CA THR A 39 -12.41 0.48 3.34
C THR A 39 -13.85 0.37 2.86
N THR A 40 -14.66 1.42 3.00
CA THR A 40 -16.02 1.46 2.48
C THR A 40 -16.01 1.15 0.98
N SER A 41 -16.77 0.15 0.57
CA SER A 41 -16.87 -0.24 -0.83
C SER A 41 -17.43 0.88 -1.68
N ILE A 42 -16.90 1.01 -2.90
CA ILE A 42 -17.34 2.01 -3.86
C ILE A 42 -18.05 1.29 -5.01
N ASP A 43 -19.27 1.72 -5.28
CA ASP A 43 -19.99 1.31 -6.49
C ASP A 43 -19.49 2.16 -7.66
N VAL A 44 -18.64 1.58 -8.49
CA VAL A 44 -18.04 2.27 -9.65
C VAL A 44 -19.08 2.77 -10.62
N THR A 45 -20.23 2.10 -10.72
CA THR A 45 -21.32 2.50 -11.62
C THR A 45 -21.92 3.85 -11.27
N LYS A 46 -21.72 4.32 -10.05
CA LYS A 46 -22.18 5.63 -9.55
C LYS A 46 -21.13 6.74 -9.67
N VAL A 47 -19.92 6.39 -10.07
CA VAL A 47 -18.84 7.37 -10.27
C VAL A 47 -19.05 8.07 -11.60
N ALA A 48 -19.03 9.40 -11.61
CA ALA A 48 -19.17 10.18 -12.85
C ALA A 48 -17.98 9.97 -13.78
N ASP A 49 -18.21 10.13 -15.08
CA ASP A 49 -17.14 10.08 -16.08
C ASP A 49 -16.07 11.12 -15.78
N GLY A 50 -14.82 10.74 -15.89
CA GLY A 50 -13.71 11.66 -15.70
C GLY A 50 -12.39 10.98 -15.42
N LEU A 51 -11.40 11.83 -15.19
CA LEU A 51 -10.05 11.45 -14.81
C LEU A 51 -9.82 11.92 -13.36
N TYR A 52 -9.54 10.99 -12.47
CA TYR A 52 -9.41 11.26 -11.04
C TYR A 52 -8.03 10.86 -10.55
N GLU A 53 -7.41 11.73 -9.77
CA GLU A 53 -6.15 11.44 -9.10
C GLU A 53 -6.41 11.05 -7.65
N GLY A 54 -5.74 9.99 -7.20
CA GLY A 54 -5.80 9.49 -5.83
C GLY A 54 -4.41 9.31 -5.25
N HIS A 55 -4.31 9.56 -3.95
CA HIS A 55 -3.10 9.39 -3.18
C HIS A 55 -3.39 8.59 -1.92
N SER A 56 -2.44 7.74 -1.55
CA SER A 56 -2.41 7.09 -0.24
C SER A 56 -0.99 6.83 0.19
N GLU A 57 -0.75 6.90 1.49
CA GLU A 57 0.59 6.67 2.03
C GLU A 57 0.57 6.08 3.43
N THR A 58 1.64 5.36 3.72
CA THR A 58 2.11 4.98 5.05
C THR A 58 3.54 5.50 5.23
N ASP A 59 4.16 5.21 6.39
CA ASP A 59 5.56 5.64 6.64
C ASP A 59 6.54 5.13 5.56
N LEU A 60 6.29 3.95 4.97
CA LEU A 60 7.23 3.31 4.03
C LEU A 60 6.67 3.15 2.60
N VAL A 61 5.37 3.19 2.43
CA VAL A 61 4.72 2.93 1.13
C VAL A 61 3.88 4.12 0.74
N LYS A 62 4.07 4.61 -0.47
CA LYS A 62 3.31 5.73 -1.06
C LYS A 62 2.86 5.34 -2.45
N ALA A 63 1.64 5.70 -2.78
CA ALA A 63 1.09 5.50 -4.13
C ALA A 63 0.29 6.71 -4.57
N ASP A 64 0.58 7.18 -5.77
CA ASP A 64 -0.21 8.16 -6.51
C ASP A 64 -0.75 7.46 -7.75
N VAL A 65 -2.05 7.51 -7.94
CA VAL A 65 -2.72 6.88 -9.08
C VAL A 65 -3.58 7.87 -9.83
N ARG A 66 -3.82 7.57 -11.10
CA ARG A 66 -4.75 8.28 -11.96
C ARG A 66 -5.74 7.27 -12.53
N VAL A 67 -7.01 7.47 -12.25
CA VAL A 67 -8.09 6.55 -12.63
C VAL A 67 -8.99 7.22 -13.65
N THR A 68 -9.20 6.55 -14.77
CA THR A 68 -10.15 6.99 -15.82
C THR A 68 -11.44 6.19 -15.69
N VAL A 69 -12.57 6.88 -15.54
CA VAL A 69 -13.90 6.29 -15.47
C VAL A 69 -14.73 6.78 -16.65
N LEU A 70 -15.40 5.85 -17.31
CA LEU A 70 -16.32 6.14 -18.41
C LEU A 70 -17.51 5.18 -18.36
N ASN A 71 -18.74 5.72 -18.42
CA ASN A 71 -19.99 4.96 -18.39
C ASN A 71 -20.10 3.99 -17.19
N GLY A 72 -19.63 4.41 -16.01
CA GLY A 72 -19.66 3.59 -14.80
C GLY A 72 -18.65 2.44 -14.81
N GLU A 73 -17.63 2.52 -15.66
CA GLU A 73 -16.57 1.51 -15.73
C GLU A 73 -15.19 2.14 -15.57
N ILE A 74 -14.32 1.45 -14.85
CA ILE A 74 -12.89 1.79 -14.78
C ILE A 74 -12.27 1.39 -16.12
N LYS A 75 -11.79 2.37 -16.88
CA LYS A 75 -11.15 2.13 -18.19
C LYS A 75 -9.65 2.01 -18.08
N ASP A 76 -9.03 2.74 -17.15
CA ASP A 76 -7.60 2.72 -16.96
C ASP A 76 -7.24 3.10 -15.52
N ILE A 77 -6.16 2.54 -15.01
CA ILE A 77 -5.51 2.93 -13.75
C ILE A 77 -4.02 3.06 -14.02
N GLU A 78 -3.55 4.30 -14.03
CA GLU A 78 -2.12 4.60 -14.15
C GLU A 78 -1.52 4.78 -12.77
N ILE A 79 -0.45 4.06 -12.46
CA ILE A 79 0.36 4.29 -11.27
C ILE A 79 1.39 5.36 -11.61
N VAL A 80 1.15 6.57 -11.14
CA VAL A 80 2.02 7.73 -11.41
C VAL A 80 3.28 7.62 -10.56
N ARG A 81 3.14 7.19 -9.31
CA ARG A 81 4.24 6.99 -8.39
C ARG A 81 3.92 5.89 -7.41
N HIS A 82 4.87 5.00 -7.19
CA HIS A 82 4.79 3.97 -6.17
C HIS A 82 6.14 3.79 -5.49
N MET A 83 6.25 4.21 -4.25
CA MET A 83 7.41 3.98 -3.38
C MET A 83 7.08 2.81 -2.46
N CYS A 84 7.75 1.68 -2.63
CA CYS A 84 7.24 0.42 -2.12
C CYS A 84 8.29 -0.61 -1.67
N GLY A 85 9.56 -0.30 -1.67
CA GLY A 85 10.58 -1.32 -1.39
C GLY A 85 10.39 -2.57 -2.26
N LYS A 86 9.92 -3.69 -1.66
CA LYS A 86 9.62 -4.95 -2.36
C LYS A 86 8.17 -5.05 -2.87
N GLY A 87 7.38 -4.01 -2.76
CA GLY A 87 5.95 -4.02 -3.06
C GLY A 87 5.57 -3.83 -4.53
N LYS A 88 6.54 -3.68 -5.44
CA LYS A 88 6.27 -3.44 -6.87
C LYS A 88 5.32 -4.46 -7.52
N PRO A 89 5.34 -5.77 -7.21
CA PRO A 89 4.36 -6.72 -7.75
C PRO A 89 2.90 -6.35 -7.49
N ALA A 90 2.60 -5.56 -6.45
CA ALA A 90 1.24 -5.10 -6.16
C ALA A 90 0.65 -4.22 -7.28
N GLU A 91 1.47 -3.62 -8.13
CA GLU A 91 1.01 -2.80 -9.26
C GLU A 91 0.17 -3.60 -10.26
N ALA A 92 0.35 -4.93 -10.32
CA ALA A 92 -0.47 -5.82 -11.16
C ALA A 92 -1.95 -5.87 -10.75
N MET A 93 -2.30 -5.43 -9.55
CA MET A 93 -3.70 -5.36 -9.09
C MET A 93 -4.57 -4.43 -9.93
N THR A 94 -3.99 -3.43 -10.58
CA THR A 94 -4.72 -2.48 -11.40
C THR A 94 -5.44 -3.17 -12.56
N GLU A 95 -4.83 -4.18 -13.17
CA GLU A 95 -5.47 -4.98 -14.22
C GLU A 95 -6.71 -5.74 -13.71
N SER A 96 -6.59 -6.34 -12.51
CA SER A 96 -7.71 -7.04 -11.87
C SER A 96 -8.86 -6.09 -11.53
N MET A 97 -8.54 -4.88 -11.06
CA MET A 97 -9.55 -3.85 -10.78
C MET A 97 -10.30 -3.42 -12.05
N ILE A 98 -9.59 -3.24 -13.15
CA ILE A 98 -10.18 -2.89 -14.45
C ILE A 98 -11.08 -4.03 -14.95
N LEU A 99 -10.58 -5.27 -14.93
CA LEU A 99 -11.32 -6.44 -15.39
C LEU A 99 -12.61 -6.70 -14.59
N ASN A 100 -12.54 -6.54 -13.27
CA ASN A 100 -13.68 -6.76 -12.37
C ASN A 100 -14.55 -5.52 -12.19
N ASN A 101 -14.13 -4.38 -12.69
CA ASN A 101 -14.75 -3.07 -12.44
C ASN A 101 -14.99 -2.81 -10.96
N ASP A 102 -14.00 -3.16 -10.12
CA ASP A 102 -14.08 -3.10 -8.68
C ASP A 102 -12.69 -2.87 -8.07
N VAL A 103 -12.63 -2.10 -6.99
CA VAL A 103 -11.41 -1.89 -6.22
C VAL A 103 -11.12 -3.10 -5.31
N GLU A 104 -12.16 -3.82 -4.90
CA GLU A 104 -12.07 -4.94 -3.96
C GLU A 104 -11.57 -6.22 -4.65
N VAL A 105 -10.30 -6.20 -5.04
CA VAL A 105 -9.57 -7.36 -5.56
C VAL A 105 -8.60 -7.89 -4.52
N ASP A 106 -8.15 -9.12 -4.69
CA ASP A 106 -7.22 -9.76 -3.76
C ASP A 106 -5.88 -9.04 -3.72
N ALA A 107 -5.30 -8.92 -2.53
CA ALA A 107 -3.96 -8.40 -2.35
C ALA A 107 -2.92 -9.36 -2.95
N VAL A 108 -1.83 -8.80 -3.48
CA VAL A 108 -0.73 -9.60 -4.01
C VAL A 108 0.07 -10.21 -2.85
N SER A 109 0.25 -11.52 -2.89
CA SER A 109 1.05 -12.24 -1.89
C SER A 109 2.48 -11.72 -1.83
N GLY A 110 2.98 -11.44 -0.63
CA GLY A 110 4.31 -10.84 -0.41
C GLY A 110 4.36 -9.32 -0.58
N ALA A 111 3.26 -8.68 -1.02
CA ALA A 111 3.13 -7.23 -1.20
C ALA A 111 1.84 -6.69 -0.56
N THR A 112 1.49 -7.17 0.62
CA THR A 112 0.21 -6.88 1.28
C THR A 112 0.03 -5.40 1.61
N TYR A 113 1.04 -4.75 2.17
CA TYR A 113 0.95 -3.33 2.52
C TYR A 113 0.86 -2.44 1.29
N SER A 114 1.69 -2.67 0.26
CA SER A 114 1.58 -1.96 -1.01
C SER A 114 0.24 -2.18 -1.68
N SER A 115 -0.30 -3.40 -1.64
CA SER A 115 -1.64 -3.72 -2.15
C SER A 115 -2.72 -2.89 -1.47
N LYS A 116 -2.68 -2.79 -0.15
CA LYS A 116 -3.63 -1.97 0.62
C LYS A 116 -3.52 -0.48 0.31
N VAL A 117 -2.30 0.03 0.16
CA VAL A 117 -2.05 1.44 -0.18
C VAL A 117 -2.53 1.76 -1.60
N ILE A 118 -2.28 0.89 -2.57
CA ILE A 118 -2.79 1.07 -3.95
C ILE A 118 -4.31 1.05 -3.98
N LYS A 119 -4.96 0.11 -3.28
CA LYS A 119 -6.42 0.07 -3.18
C LYS A 119 -6.98 1.35 -2.58
N ASP A 120 -6.38 1.84 -1.51
CA ASP A 120 -6.80 3.08 -0.86
C ASP A 120 -6.62 4.29 -1.78
N ALA A 121 -5.51 4.39 -2.51
CA ALA A 121 -5.28 5.44 -3.50
C ALA A 121 -6.35 5.43 -4.60
N VAL A 122 -6.71 4.26 -5.12
CA VAL A 122 -7.77 4.11 -6.13
C VAL A 122 -9.14 4.49 -5.55
N ARG A 123 -9.47 4.07 -4.33
CA ARG A 123 -10.71 4.51 -3.66
C ARG A 123 -10.76 6.02 -3.50
N ASN A 124 -9.66 6.64 -3.09
CA ASN A 124 -9.59 8.09 -2.92
C ASN A 124 -9.79 8.83 -4.25
N ALA A 125 -9.27 8.30 -5.35
CA ALA A 125 -9.54 8.81 -6.69
C ALA A 125 -11.03 8.72 -7.04
N LEU A 126 -11.63 7.53 -6.90
CA LEU A 126 -13.03 7.28 -7.26
C LEU A 126 -14.03 8.08 -6.42
N ARG A 127 -13.73 8.32 -5.14
CA ARG A 127 -14.59 9.16 -4.27
C ARG A 127 -14.76 10.57 -4.77
N LYS A 128 -13.82 11.09 -5.52
CA LYS A 128 -13.92 12.44 -6.11
C LYS A 128 -15.00 12.55 -7.18
N GLY A 129 -15.44 11.43 -7.74
CA GLY A 129 -16.48 11.35 -8.77
C GLY A 129 -17.85 10.91 -8.26
N LEU A 130 -17.97 10.67 -6.96
CA LEU A 130 -19.25 10.30 -6.33
C LEU A 130 -20.15 11.50 -6.09
#